data_3ab00e07e9781f62e259ba2c17c0c5f3
#
_entry.id   3ab00e07e9781f62e259ba2c17c0c5f3
#
_cell.length_a   1.000
_cell.length_b   1.000
_cell.length_c   1.000
_cell.angle_alpha   90.00
_cell.angle_beta   90.00
_cell.angle_gamma   90.00
#
_symmetry.space_group_name_H-M   'P 1'
#
loop_
_entity.id
_entity.type
_entity.pdbx_description
1 polymer ?
#
loop_
_entity_poly.entity_id
_entity_poly.type
_entity_poly.pdbx_seq_one_letter_code
_entity_poly.pdbx_strand_id
1 'polypeptide(L)'
;LETHRKAAFFVSGAGGPKGADHMSGTTSKARGKSPLNYTGNKACIALYLLDIMPPHIGYIEAFCGSAEILLWKEPCPREILNDYNSDLMNFWRVVQSDRLALLIGMIFMSVNGEEFFRENRDLLRGRPNILDDCRDIAEHIKTATDEEVRAAAAFFETQFYSFSSTGTSFGIRGKNILPKLRLLVAASQRFREVALLNRDYRDAVSRFAAPGFLVFMDPPYVTTENFYEKSNFGRDSHEELFRFVYEEIHVRFGGQCKVIITYNDCPLVREQAAMYGFYLYTQDRLHNMAQHGDPGALFTEVIITNYDALEVMNQKAFLRSREMDQLSLFPEGGFC
;
A
#
# COMPACT_ATOMS: atom_id res chain seq x y z
N LEU A 1 -28.64 -24.39 14.55
CA LEU A 1 -28.77 -23.07 13.93
C LEU A 1 -28.63 -22.00 15.02
N GLU A 2 -27.43 -21.80 15.52
CA GLU A 2 -27.10 -20.69 16.42
C GLU A 2 -26.45 -19.60 15.61
N THR A 3 -27.21 -18.52 15.38
CA THR A 3 -26.75 -17.29 14.77
C THR A 3 -25.86 -16.54 15.75
N HIS A 4 -24.54 -16.67 15.60
CA HIS A 4 -23.59 -15.77 16.26
C HIS A 4 -23.71 -14.38 15.66
N ARG A 5 -24.48 -13.50 16.30
CA ARG A 5 -24.40 -12.04 16.08
C ARG A 5 -23.03 -11.57 16.58
N LYS A 6 -22.08 -11.41 15.68
CA LYS A 6 -20.84 -10.67 15.97
C LYS A 6 -21.18 -9.19 16.08
N ALA A 7 -21.05 -8.64 17.29
CA ALA A 7 -21.36 -7.24 17.57
C ALA A 7 -20.31 -6.33 16.93
N ALA A 8 -20.76 -5.30 16.22
CA ALA A 8 -19.91 -4.21 15.77
C ALA A 8 -19.46 -3.39 17.00
N PHE A 9 -18.19 -3.42 17.34
CA PHE A 9 -17.65 -2.58 18.40
C PHE A 9 -17.20 -1.24 17.80
N PHE A 10 -17.79 -0.16 18.31
CA PHE A 10 -17.33 1.20 18.08
C PHE A 10 -16.11 1.45 18.97
N VAL A 11 -14.95 1.67 18.39
CA VAL A 11 -13.81 2.24 19.10
C VAL A 11 -13.73 3.72 18.76
N SER A 12 -14.33 4.57 19.61
CA SER A 12 -14.11 6.02 19.55
C SER A 12 -12.69 6.30 20.06
N GLY A 13 -11.84 6.87 19.21
CA GLY A 13 -10.47 7.19 19.55
C GLY A 13 -10.38 8.25 20.66
N ALA A 14 -10.02 7.83 21.86
CA ALA A 14 -9.52 8.70 22.91
C ALA A 14 -8.05 9.05 22.62
N GLY A 15 -7.73 10.34 22.71
CA GLY A 15 -6.42 10.90 22.38
C GLY A 15 -5.24 10.15 23.00
N GLY A 16 -4.29 9.79 22.17
CA GLY A 16 -3.02 9.21 22.58
C GLY A 16 -2.15 10.23 23.34
N PRO A 17 -1.30 9.75 24.27
CA PRO A 17 -0.45 10.63 25.07
C PRO A 17 0.61 11.30 24.21
N LYS A 18 0.74 12.61 24.37
CA LYS A 18 1.88 13.41 23.89
C LYS A 18 3.08 13.11 24.78
N GLY A 19 4.18 12.71 24.17
CA GLY A 19 5.51 12.83 24.78
C GLY A 19 6.24 11.53 25.04
N ALA A 20 7.20 11.24 24.15
CA ALA A 20 8.53 10.74 24.49
C ALA A 20 9.42 10.92 23.25
N ASP A 21 10.10 12.06 23.16
CA ASP A 21 11.31 12.19 22.35
C ASP A 21 12.40 11.33 23.01
N HIS A 22 12.84 10.28 22.32
CA HIS A 22 14.15 9.69 22.58
C HIS A 22 14.92 9.53 21.27
N MET A 23 16.05 10.22 21.28
CA MET A 23 17.06 10.32 20.24
C MET A 23 17.61 8.94 19.89
N SER A 24 17.45 8.54 18.64
CA SER A 24 18.39 7.66 17.95
C SER A 24 18.34 7.95 16.46
N GLY A 25 19.48 8.26 15.89
CA GLY A 25 19.91 8.18 14.53
C GLY A 25 19.02 8.74 13.41
N THR A 26 19.54 9.63 12.62
CA THR A 26 19.01 10.30 11.43
C THR A 26 18.45 9.40 10.32
N THR A 27 18.41 8.08 10.51
CA THR A 27 17.87 7.07 9.56
C THR A 27 16.39 6.75 9.78
N SER A 28 15.80 7.06 10.94
CA SER A 28 14.42 6.65 11.25
C SER A 28 13.33 7.55 10.61
N LYS A 29 13.63 8.78 10.22
CA LYS A 29 12.64 9.73 9.66
C LYS A 29 12.25 9.48 8.19
N ALA A 30 13.04 8.69 7.44
CA ALA A 30 12.75 8.35 6.05
C ALA A 30 12.07 6.98 5.90
N ARG A 31 12.09 6.16 6.94
CA ARG A 31 11.46 4.83 6.95
C ARG A 31 9.95 5.01 6.89
N GLY A 32 9.31 4.35 5.95
CA GLY A 32 7.87 4.28 5.89
C GLY A 32 7.17 5.27 4.94
N LYS A 33 7.86 6.23 4.33
CA LYS A 33 7.22 7.16 3.39
C LYS A 33 7.46 6.76 1.95
N SER A 34 6.39 6.69 1.15
CA SER A 34 6.52 6.50 -0.29
C SER A 34 7.10 7.75 -0.99
N PRO A 35 8.03 7.57 -1.93
CA PRO A 35 8.42 8.65 -2.83
C PRO A 35 7.28 9.10 -3.73
N LEU A 36 6.39 8.18 -4.09
CA LEU A 36 5.30 8.41 -5.03
C LEU A 36 4.10 9.08 -4.34
N ASN A 37 3.62 10.17 -4.90
CA ASN A 37 2.31 10.68 -4.57
C ASN A 37 1.29 9.90 -5.38
N TYR A 38 0.43 9.15 -4.72
CA TYR A 38 -0.56 8.31 -5.38
C TYR A 38 -1.90 8.42 -4.69
N THR A 39 -2.97 8.48 -5.46
CA THR A 39 -4.33 8.58 -4.93
C THR A 39 -4.65 7.34 -4.10
N GLY A 40 -5.30 7.54 -2.95
CA GLY A 40 -5.69 6.42 -2.09
C GLY A 40 -4.59 5.86 -1.20
N ASN A 41 -3.40 6.52 -1.07
CA ASN A 41 -2.34 5.98 -0.22
C ASN A 41 -2.80 5.79 1.24
N LYS A 42 -2.20 4.80 1.92
CA LYS A 42 -2.59 4.36 3.26
C LYS A 42 -1.74 4.93 4.41
N ALA A 43 -0.98 6.01 4.16
CA ALA A 43 -0.10 6.59 5.18
C ALA A 43 -0.83 6.96 6.49
N CYS A 44 -2.08 7.43 6.39
CA CYS A 44 -2.87 7.84 7.56
C CYS A 44 -3.24 6.67 8.49
N ILE A 45 -3.39 5.47 7.96
CA ILE A 45 -3.81 4.27 8.72
C ILE A 45 -2.69 3.21 8.77
N ALA A 46 -1.51 3.51 8.23
CA ALA A 46 -0.41 2.54 8.14
C ALA A 46 -0.06 1.93 9.50
N LEU A 47 0.09 2.74 10.54
CA LEU A 47 0.41 2.24 11.88
C LEU A 47 -0.67 1.30 12.42
N TYR A 48 -1.94 1.64 12.23
CA TYR A 48 -3.04 0.77 12.63
C TYR A 48 -3.01 -0.56 11.86
N LEU A 49 -2.80 -0.50 10.52
CA LEU A 49 -2.66 -1.71 9.72
C LEU A 49 -1.50 -2.59 10.19
N LEU A 50 -0.36 -1.99 10.55
CA LEU A 50 0.77 -2.73 11.10
C LEU A 50 0.45 -3.40 12.45
N ASP A 51 -0.32 -2.73 13.31
CA ASP A 51 -0.70 -3.29 14.62
C ASP A 51 -1.61 -4.52 14.49
N ILE A 52 -2.48 -4.55 13.49
CA ILE A 52 -3.37 -5.69 13.23
C ILE A 52 -2.74 -6.81 12.40
N MET A 53 -1.58 -6.58 11.76
CA MET A 53 -0.90 -7.62 10.97
C MET A 53 -0.43 -8.77 11.86
N PRO A 54 -0.84 -10.02 11.62
CA PRO A 54 -0.30 -11.18 12.34
C PRO A 54 1.17 -11.45 11.91
N PRO A 55 1.93 -12.22 12.68
CA PRO A 55 3.21 -12.76 12.23
C PRO A 55 3.04 -13.51 10.91
N HIS A 56 3.95 -13.27 9.95
CA HIS A 56 3.91 -13.89 8.63
C HIS A 56 5.31 -14.10 8.05
N ILE A 57 5.45 -15.12 7.22
CA ILE A 57 6.69 -15.47 6.52
C ILE A 57 6.69 -15.04 5.06
N GLY A 58 5.54 -14.61 4.55
CA GLY A 58 5.37 -14.06 3.23
C GLY A 58 4.32 -12.94 3.22
N TYR A 59 4.50 -11.97 2.34
CA TYR A 59 3.62 -10.81 2.19
C TYR A 59 3.36 -10.53 0.72
N ILE A 60 2.10 -10.36 0.38
CA ILE A 60 1.66 -9.95 -0.97
C ILE A 60 0.84 -8.68 -0.85
N GLU A 61 1.25 -7.61 -1.52
CA GLU A 61 0.47 -6.40 -1.71
C GLU A 61 -0.11 -6.44 -3.13
N ALA A 62 -1.38 -6.85 -3.23
CA ALA A 62 -2.00 -7.25 -4.51
C ALA A 62 -2.42 -6.06 -5.39
N PHE A 63 -2.60 -4.88 -4.78
CA PHE A 63 -2.86 -3.58 -5.38
C PHE A 63 -1.89 -2.60 -4.74
N CYS A 64 -0.63 -2.60 -5.18
CA CYS A 64 0.43 -1.95 -4.41
C CYS A 64 0.43 -0.42 -4.47
N GLY A 65 -0.08 0.19 -5.54
CA GLY A 65 -0.11 1.63 -5.67
C GLY A 65 1.21 2.30 -5.28
N SER A 66 1.18 3.13 -4.24
CA SER A 66 2.37 3.78 -3.69
C SER A 66 3.29 2.87 -2.85
N ALA A 67 2.98 1.59 -2.70
CA ALA A 67 3.69 0.63 -1.85
C ALA A 67 3.88 1.10 -0.39
N GLU A 68 2.94 1.91 0.10
CA GLU A 68 3.05 2.57 1.39
C GLU A 68 3.21 1.55 2.53
N ILE A 69 2.39 0.48 2.53
CA ILE A 69 2.37 -0.48 3.63
C ILE A 69 3.64 -1.32 3.65
N LEU A 70 4.14 -1.77 2.50
CA LEU A 70 5.41 -2.48 2.42
C LEU A 70 6.58 -1.62 2.91
N LEU A 71 6.57 -0.31 2.61
CA LEU A 71 7.60 0.62 3.07
C LEU A 71 7.56 0.86 4.58
N TRP A 72 6.38 0.75 5.22
CA TRP A 72 6.22 0.92 6.67
C TRP A 72 6.51 -0.36 7.46
N LYS A 73 6.18 -1.53 6.91
CA LYS A 73 6.33 -2.80 7.63
C LYS A 73 7.79 -3.28 7.71
N GLU A 74 8.09 -4.05 8.73
CA GLU A 74 9.36 -4.78 8.77
C GLU A 74 9.43 -5.82 7.65
N PRO A 75 10.61 -6.02 7.04
CA PRO A 75 10.79 -7.05 6.03
C PRO A 75 10.44 -8.46 6.53
N CYS A 76 9.91 -9.29 5.64
CA CYS A 76 9.74 -10.72 5.88
C CYS A 76 10.40 -11.51 4.73
N PRO A 77 10.62 -12.84 4.88
CA PRO A 77 11.43 -13.63 3.95
C PRO A 77 10.98 -13.61 2.49
N ARG A 78 9.69 -13.41 2.24
CA ARG A 78 9.12 -13.37 0.88
C ARG A 78 8.17 -12.21 0.77
N GLU A 79 8.50 -11.24 -0.08
CA GLU A 79 7.68 -10.04 -0.28
C GLU A 79 7.40 -9.82 -1.76
N ILE A 80 6.15 -9.56 -2.08
CA ILE A 80 5.66 -9.38 -3.44
C ILE A 80 4.83 -8.10 -3.50
N LEU A 81 5.16 -7.22 -4.43
CA LEU A 81 4.33 -6.10 -4.85
C LEU A 81 3.73 -6.40 -6.21
N ASN A 82 2.44 -6.24 -6.33
CA ASN A 82 1.72 -6.41 -7.58
C ASN A 82 0.80 -5.21 -7.84
N ASP A 83 0.69 -4.82 -9.08
CA ASP A 83 -0.36 -3.92 -9.56
C ASP A 83 -0.69 -4.22 -11.01
N TYR A 84 -1.93 -3.91 -11.40
CA TYR A 84 -2.40 -4.06 -12.78
C TYR A 84 -1.85 -2.97 -13.70
N ASN A 85 -1.50 -1.78 -13.15
CA ASN A 85 -1.02 -0.65 -13.90
C ASN A 85 0.45 -0.82 -14.31
N SER A 86 0.69 -1.05 -15.61
CA SER A 86 2.04 -1.29 -16.14
C SER A 86 2.97 -0.08 -16.02
N ASP A 87 2.49 1.16 -16.07
CA ASP A 87 3.35 2.34 -15.90
C ASP A 87 3.80 2.48 -14.45
N LEU A 88 2.93 2.16 -13.49
CA LEU A 88 3.27 2.11 -12.08
C LEU A 88 4.31 1.02 -11.80
N MET A 89 4.11 -0.18 -12.34
CA MET A 89 5.06 -1.27 -12.13
C MET A 89 6.38 -1.04 -12.86
N ASN A 90 6.36 -0.39 -14.03
CA ASN A 90 7.58 0.10 -14.69
C ASN A 90 8.34 1.09 -13.79
N PHE A 91 7.65 2.04 -13.17
CA PHE A 91 8.27 2.98 -12.23
C PHE A 91 8.96 2.23 -11.06
N TRP A 92 8.28 1.27 -10.42
CA TRP A 92 8.87 0.52 -9.31
C TRP A 92 10.04 -0.36 -9.74
N ARG A 93 10.00 -0.96 -10.94
CA ARG A 93 11.11 -1.73 -11.53
C ARG A 93 12.33 -0.85 -11.78
N VAL A 94 12.14 0.35 -12.33
CA VAL A 94 13.24 1.30 -12.53
C VAL A 94 13.82 1.77 -11.20
N VAL A 95 12.99 2.00 -10.17
CA VAL A 95 13.47 2.32 -8.80
C VAL A 95 14.31 1.17 -8.22
N GLN A 96 13.98 -0.08 -8.51
CA GLN A 96 14.72 -1.26 -8.05
C GLN A 96 15.99 -1.51 -8.88
N SER A 97 16.07 -1.02 -10.12
CA SER A 97 17.12 -1.33 -11.07
C SER A 97 18.43 -0.55 -10.82
N ASP A 98 19.46 -0.90 -11.58
CA ASP A 98 20.75 -0.18 -11.63
C ASP A 98 20.65 1.22 -12.27
N ARG A 99 19.50 1.55 -12.90
CA ARG A 99 19.25 2.83 -13.57
C ARG A 99 18.62 3.89 -12.64
N LEU A 100 18.51 3.64 -11.34
CA LEU A 100 17.97 4.59 -10.37
C LEU A 100 18.63 5.97 -10.43
N ALA A 101 19.98 6.02 -10.62
CA ALA A 101 20.69 7.29 -10.69
C ALA A 101 20.24 8.14 -11.90
N LEU A 102 19.96 7.50 -13.04
CA LEU A 102 19.44 8.18 -14.23
C LEU A 102 18.02 8.69 -13.97
N LEU A 103 17.15 7.86 -13.39
CA LEU A 103 15.79 8.26 -13.00
C LEU A 103 15.82 9.49 -12.07
N ILE A 104 16.64 9.47 -11.03
CA ILE A 104 16.81 10.61 -10.11
C ILE A 104 17.28 11.86 -10.84
N GLY A 105 18.24 11.72 -11.76
CA GLY A 105 18.73 12.83 -12.58
C GLY A 105 17.64 13.44 -13.45
N MET A 106 16.84 12.62 -14.13
CA MET A 106 15.72 13.10 -14.95
C MET A 106 14.67 13.82 -14.09
N ILE A 107 14.25 13.23 -12.97
CA ILE A 107 13.30 13.84 -12.05
C ILE A 107 13.83 15.15 -11.46
N PHE A 108 15.13 15.22 -11.11
CA PHE A 108 15.75 16.44 -10.59
C PHE A 108 15.75 17.58 -11.61
N MET A 109 15.94 17.26 -12.88
CA MET A 109 15.94 18.23 -13.99
C MET A 109 14.55 18.57 -14.51
N SER A 110 13.50 17.98 -13.95
CA SER A 110 12.13 18.20 -14.40
C SER A 110 11.67 19.64 -14.18
N VAL A 111 10.82 20.11 -15.09
CA VAL A 111 10.27 21.47 -15.06
C VAL A 111 8.83 21.43 -14.57
N ASN A 112 8.51 22.23 -13.55
CA ASN A 112 7.14 22.42 -13.10
C ASN A 112 6.40 23.36 -14.08
N GLY A 113 5.89 22.79 -15.17
CA GLY A 113 5.19 23.52 -16.24
C GLY A 113 4.03 22.70 -16.80
N GLU A 114 2.95 23.39 -17.18
CA GLU A 114 1.75 22.72 -17.69
C GLU A 114 1.99 22.00 -19.01
N GLU A 115 2.81 22.56 -19.90
CA GLU A 115 3.17 21.95 -21.18
C GLU A 115 3.94 20.65 -20.97
N PHE A 116 4.97 20.68 -20.12
CA PHE A 116 5.76 19.51 -19.75
C PHE A 116 4.89 18.42 -19.10
N PHE A 117 3.95 18.82 -18.22
CA PHE A 117 2.99 17.89 -17.63
C PHE A 117 2.11 17.22 -18.71
N ARG A 118 1.63 17.98 -19.71
CA ARG A 118 0.82 17.44 -20.81
C ARG A 118 1.61 16.46 -21.67
N GLU A 119 2.85 16.79 -22.02
CA GLU A 119 3.73 15.90 -22.79
C GLU A 119 3.96 14.56 -22.07
N ASN A 120 4.25 14.60 -20.77
CA ASN A 120 4.42 13.40 -19.96
C ASN A 120 3.14 12.56 -19.88
N ARG A 121 2.00 13.21 -19.65
CA ARG A 121 0.70 12.53 -19.61
C ARG A 121 0.37 11.88 -20.96
N ASP A 122 0.61 12.58 -22.05
CA ASP A 122 0.30 12.08 -23.40
C ASP A 122 1.24 10.91 -23.78
N LEU A 123 2.51 10.96 -23.36
CA LEU A 123 3.43 9.83 -23.46
C LEU A 123 2.85 8.58 -22.75
N LEU A 124 2.36 8.73 -21.52
CA LEU A 124 1.84 7.61 -20.74
C LEU A 124 0.51 7.07 -21.31
N ARG A 125 -0.36 7.95 -21.82
CA ARG A 125 -1.62 7.54 -22.46
C ARG A 125 -1.41 6.72 -23.72
N GLY A 126 -0.34 6.95 -24.45
CA GLY A 126 0.04 6.16 -25.61
C GLY A 126 0.63 4.79 -25.30
N ARG A 127 0.97 4.50 -24.04
CA ARG A 127 1.57 3.24 -23.62
C ARG A 127 0.50 2.19 -23.34
N PRO A 128 0.63 0.98 -23.93
CA PRO A 128 -0.29 -0.12 -23.64
C PRO A 128 -0.08 -0.62 -22.20
N ASN A 129 -1.13 -1.18 -21.61
CA ASN A 129 -1.03 -1.91 -20.36
C ASN A 129 -0.67 -3.37 -20.70
N ILE A 130 0.58 -3.75 -20.51
CA ILE A 130 1.10 -5.09 -20.86
C ILE A 130 1.44 -5.81 -19.55
N LEU A 131 0.64 -6.85 -19.26
CA LEU A 131 0.86 -7.68 -18.08
C LEU A 131 2.00 -8.68 -18.31
N ASP A 132 2.66 -9.08 -17.23
CA ASP A 132 3.75 -10.05 -17.26
C ASP A 132 3.25 -11.42 -17.74
N ASP A 133 3.98 -12.04 -18.66
CA ASP A 133 3.83 -13.46 -18.93
C ASP A 133 4.42 -14.28 -17.77
N CYS A 134 3.83 -15.44 -17.53
CA CYS A 134 4.15 -16.30 -16.39
C CYS A 134 5.59 -16.82 -16.35
N ARG A 135 6.33 -16.66 -17.43
CA ARG A 135 7.64 -17.29 -17.62
C ARG A 135 8.84 -16.43 -17.23
N ASP A 136 8.67 -15.11 -17.06
CA ASP A 136 9.81 -14.18 -17.10
C ASP A 136 10.17 -13.49 -15.77
N ILE A 137 9.69 -13.99 -14.62
CA ILE A 137 9.96 -13.37 -13.31
C ILE A 137 11.46 -13.24 -12.98
N ALA A 138 12.31 -14.09 -13.57
CA ALA A 138 13.74 -14.13 -13.28
C ALA A 138 14.59 -13.17 -14.12
N GLU A 139 14.14 -12.75 -15.30
CA GLU A 139 14.93 -11.96 -16.25
C GLU A 139 14.72 -10.44 -16.15
N HIS A 140 13.58 -9.96 -15.63
CA HIS A 140 13.25 -8.54 -15.57
C HIS A 140 14.02 -7.73 -14.52
N ILE A 141 14.89 -8.33 -13.75
CA ILE A 141 15.28 -7.78 -12.45
C ILE A 141 16.43 -6.76 -12.50
N LYS A 142 17.18 -6.56 -13.59
CA LYS A 142 18.46 -5.83 -13.43
C LYS A 142 18.75 -4.68 -14.39
N THR A 143 18.15 -4.60 -15.54
CA THR A 143 18.49 -3.56 -16.54
C THR A 143 17.22 -2.94 -17.10
N ALA A 144 17.00 -1.64 -16.84
CA ALA A 144 15.95 -0.88 -17.50
C ALA A 144 16.50 -0.18 -18.75
N THR A 145 15.72 -0.12 -19.82
CA THR A 145 16.02 0.64 -21.03
C THR A 145 15.87 2.14 -20.80
N ASP A 146 16.44 2.97 -21.65
CA ASP A 146 16.27 4.42 -21.59
C ASP A 146 14.81 4.84 -21.74
N GLU A 147 14.02 4.11 -22.54
CA GLU A 147 12.60 4.34 -22.71
C GLU A 147 11.82 4.03 -21.43
N GLU A 148 12.10 2.92 -20.74
CA GLU A 148 11.49 2.58 -19.45
C GLU A 148 11.84 3.60 -18.38
N VAL A 149 13.08 4.09 -18.32
CA VAL A 149 13.49 5.14 -17.39
C VAL A 149 12.77 6.45 -17.70
N ARG A 150 12.65 6.84 -18.98
CA ARG A 150 11.89 8.02 -19.38
C ARG A 150 10.41 7.91 -19.00
N ALA A 151 9.78 6.75 -19.24
CA ALA A 151 8.40 6.51 -18.85
C ALA A 151 8.21 6.53 -17.34
N ALA A 152 9.16 5.99 -16.57
CA ALA A 152 9.15 6.04 -15.11
C ALA A 152 9.26 7.47 -14.57
N ALA A 153 10.13 8.30 -15.16
CA ALA A 153 10.25 9.71 -14.83
C ALA A 153 8.94 10.45 -15.14
N ALA A 154 8.38 10.25 -16.34
CA ALA A 154 7.11 10.85 -16.75
C ALA A 154 5.95 10.45 -15.82
N PHE A 155 5.90 9.18 -15.40
CA PHE A 155 4.90 8.70 -14.45
C PHE A 155 5.02 9.41 -13.09
N PHE A 156 6.23 9.44 -12.53
CA PHE A 156 6.47 10.13 -11.26
C PHE A 156 6.09 11.61 -11.34
N GLU A 157 6.52 12.32 -12.38
CA GLU A 157 6.27 13.75 -12.57
C GLU A 157 4.80 14.05 -12.77
N THR A 158 4.10 13.24 -13.55
CA THR A 158 2.65 13.36 -13.75
C THR A 158 1.90 13.19 -12.42
N GLN A 159 2.25 12.21 -11.61
CA GLN A 159 1.66 12.05 -10.27
C GLN A 159 2.03 13.18 -9.33
N PHE A 160 3.28 13.62 -9.36
CA PHE A 160 3.80 14.66 -8.46
C PHE A 160 3.23 16.04 -8.75
N TYR A 161 3.15 16.44 -10.02
CA TYR A 161 2.67 17.77 -10.43
C TYR A 161 1.17 17.85 -10.66
N SER A 162 0.44 16.73 -10.62
CA SER A 162 -1.01 16.77 -10.79
C SER A 162 -1.74 17.37 -9.59
N PHE A 163 -2.92 17.89 -9.85
CA PHE A 163 -3.88 18.24 -8.81
C PHE A 163 -4.37 16.95 -8.16
N SER A 164 -4.34 16.89 -6.82
CA SER A 164 -4.76 15.73 -6.03
C SER A 164 -4.07 14.39 -6.38
N SER A 165 -2.92 14.43 -7.05
CA SER A 165 -2.13 13.23 -7.42
C SER A 165 -2.92 12.20 -8.26
N THR A 166 -3.87 12.65 -9.06
CA THR A 166 -4.68 11.80 -9.95
C THR A 166 -4.03 11.56 -11.32
N GLY A 167 -2.99 12.32 -11.67
CA GLY A 167 -2.37 12.25 -13.00
C GLY A 167 -3.17 12.91 -14.14
N THR A 168 -4.36 13.45 -13.86
CA THR A 168 -5.29 13.93 -14.89
C THR A 168 -5.18 15.42 -15.22
N SER A 169 -4.93 16.27 -14.22
CA SER A 169 -4.89 17.71 -14.37
C SER A 169 -3.69 18.33 -13.66
N PHE A 170 -3.11 19.36 -14.26
CA PHE A 170 -1.94 20.06 -13.71
C PHE A 170 -2.29 20.85 -12.45
N GLY A 171 -1.44 20.77 -11.43
CA GLY A 171 -1.54 21.51 -10.19
C GLY A 171 -0.59 22.72 -10.19
N ILE A 172 -1.13 23.93 -10.16
CA ILE A 172 -0.38 25.21 -10.29
C ILE A 172 0.60 25.46 -9.12
N ARG A 173 0.46 24.77 -7.99
CA ARG A 173 1.32 25.01 -6.81
C ARG A 173 2.71 24.42 -7.01
N GLY A 174 3.74 25.27 -6.84
CA GLY A 174 5.12 24.84 -6.80
C GLY A 174 5.34 23.78 -5.69
N LYS A 175 5.90 22.65 -6.03
CA LYS A 175 6.22 21.57 -5.12
C LYS A 175 7.73 21.35 -5.06
N ASN A 176 8.27 21.20 -3.85
CA ASN A 176 9.69 20.86 -3.69
C ASN A 176 9.89 19.35 -3.90
N ILE A 177 10.64 18.99 -4.93
CA ILE A 177 10.91 17.61 -5.31
C ILE A 177 12.03 16.96 -4.48
N LEU A 178 12.95 17.75 -3.90
CA LEU A 178 14.15 17.25 -3.23
C LEU A 178 13.90 16.23 -2.12
N PRO A 179 12.87 16.39 -1.26
CA PRO A 179 12.56 15.36 -0.27
C PRO A 179 12.22 14.00 -0.87
N LYS A 180 11.61 14.00 -2.07
CA LYS A 180 11.21 12.76 -2.77
C LYS A 180 12.40 11.98 -3.32
N LEU A 181 13.48 12.66 -3.73
CA LEU A 181 14.67 12.01 -4.25
C LEU A 181 15.34 11.12 -3.18
N ARG A 182 15.35 11.56 -1.92
CA ARG A 182 15.85 10.74 -0.81
C ARG A 182 15.00 9.51 -0.55
N LEU A 183 13.68 9.65 -0.70
CA LEU A 183 12.74 8.53 -0.54
C LEU A 183 12.88 7.51 -1.67
N LEU A 184 13.24 7.92 -2.90
CA LEU A 184 13.55 7.00 -4.00
C LEU A 184 14.74 6.10 -3.66
N VAL A 185 15.80 6.66 -3.10
CA VAL A 185 16.97 5.88 -2.65
C VAL A 185 16.57 4.89 -1.54
N ALA A 186 15.80 5.34 -0.55
CA ALA A 186 15.34 4.48 0.53
C ALA A 186 14.42 3.35 0.02
N ALA A 187 13.50 3.65 -0.90
CA ALA A 187 12.63 2.66 -1.52
C ALA A 187 13.43 1.63 -2.33
N SER A 188 14.42 2.07 -3.11
CA SER A 188 15.30 1.17 -3.86
C SER A 188 16.03 0.18 -2.94
N GLN A 189 16.56 0.65 -1.82
CA GLN A 189 17.20 -0.21 -0.83
C GLN A 189 16.22 -1.21 -0.21
N ARG A 190 14.99 -0.76 0.09
CA ARG A 190 13.94 -1.60 0.67
C ARG A 190 13.45 -2.68 -0.29
N PHE A 191 13.47 -2.40 -1.60
CA PHE A 191 12.93 -3.29 -2.63
C PHE A 191 13.92 -4.32 -3.17
N ARG A 192 15.16 -4.34 -2.72
CA ARG A 192 16.20 -5.21 -3.28
C ARG A 192 15.81 -6.69 -3.38
N GLU A 193 15.05 -7.18 -2.43
CA GLU A 193 14.61 -8.58 -2.34
C GLU A 193 13.10 -8.74 -2.55
N VAL A 194 12.40 -7.67 -2.96
CA VAL A 194 10.97 -7.69 -3.22
C VAL A 194 10.71 -8.10 -4.68
N ALA A 195 9.85 -9.07 -4.88
CA ALA A 195 9.41 -9.41 -6.23
C ALA A 195 8.36 -8.41 -6.73
N LEU A 196 8.57 -7.87 -7.92
CA LEU A 196 7.68 -6.91 -8.57
C LEU A 196 6.91 -7.59 -9.70
N LEU A 197 5.58 -7.65 -9.60
CA LEU A 197 4.70 -8.28 -10.57
C LEU A 197 3.77 -7.25 -11.20
N ASN A 198 3.49 -7.41 -12.47
CA ASN A 198 2.47 -6.62 -13.19
C ASN A 198 1.39 -7.57 -13.70
N ARG A 199 0.43 -7.91 -12.84
CA ARG A 199 -0.58 -8.93 -13.10
C ARG A 199 -1.94 -8.54 -12.58
N ASP A 200 -2.96 -9.27 -13.06
CA ASP A 200 -4.25 -9.33 -12.36
C ASP A 200 -4.03 -9.87 -10.93
N TYR A 201 -4.70 -9.26 -9.94
CA TYR A 201 -4.55 -9.65 -8.53
C TYR A 201 -4.88 -11.13 -8.28
N ARG A 202 -5.84 -11.70 -9.04
CA ARG A 202 -6.22 -13.11 -8.93
C ARG A 202 -5.08 -14.02 -9.35
N ASP A 203 -4.41 -13.71 -10.46
CA ASP A 203 -3.26 -14.48 -10.92
C ASP A 203 -2.08 -14.37 -9.94
N ALA A 204 -1.77 -13.16 -9.48
CA ALA A 204 -0.70 -12.93 -8.51
C ALA A 204 -0.94 -13.70 -7.20
N VAL A 205 -2.14 -13.60 -6.63
CA VAL A 205 -2.47 -14.23 -5.34
C VAL A 205 -2.60 -15.74 -5.48
N SER A 206 -3.33 -16.26 -6.49
CA SER A 206 -3.51 -17.70 -6.66
C SER A 206 -2.19 -18.44 -6.85
N ARG A 207 -1.22 -17.78 -7.48
CA ARG A 207 0.09 -18.35 -7.78
C ARG A 207 1.06 -18.34 -6.60
N PHE A 208 1.07 -17.25 -5.82
CA PHE A 208 2.12 -17.00 -4.84
C PHE A 208 1.67 -17.08 -3.39
N ALA A 209 0.36 -16.99 -3.10
CA ALA A 209 -0.14 -17.15 -1.74
C ALA A 209 0.10 -18.58 -1.22
N ALA A 210 0.43 -18.67 0.07
CA ALA A 210 0.74 -19.93 0.73
C ALA A 210 0.37 -19.87 2.22
N PRO A 211 0.30 -21.00 2.93
CA PRO A 211 0.19 -20.99 4.38
C PRO A 211 1.27 -20.14 5.04
N GLY A 212 0.89 -19.34 6.03
CA GLY A 212 1.79 -18.41 6.72
C GLY A 212 2.02 -17.08 5.99
N PHE A 213 1.36 -16.84 4.84
CA PHE A 213 1.39 -15.56 4.16
C PHE A 213 0.31 -14.61 4.68
N LEU A 214 0.58 -13.32 4.51
CA LEU A 214 -0.37 -12.23 4.65
C LEU A 214 -0.56 -11.57 3.28
N VAL A 215 -1.80 -11.51 2.81
CA VAL A 215 -2.18 -10.80 1.59
C VAL A 215 -2.84 -9.47 1.99
N PHE A 216 -2.30 -8.37 1.52
CA PHE A 216 -2.89 -7.04 1.67
C PHE A 216 -3.53 -6.62 0.35
N MET A 217 -4.77 -6.19 0.40
CA MET A 217 -5.57 -5.77 -0.74
C MET A 217 -6.18 -4.39 -0.50
N ASP A 218 -5.85 -3.45 -1.37
CA ASP A 218 -6.38 -2.09 -1.39
C ASP A 218 -6.93 -1.79 -2.80
N PRO A 219 -8.03 -2.45 -3.20
CA PRO A 219 -8.58 -2.29 -4.53
C PRO A 219 -9.18 -0.88 -4.74
N PRO A 220 -9.48 -0.49 -5.99
CA PRO A 220 -10.32 0.68 -6.24
C PRO A 220 -11.60 0.61 -5.43
N TYR A 221 -11.98 1.70 -4.78
CA TYR A 221 -13.17 1.73 -3.92
C TYR A 221 -14.45 1.82 -4.72
N VAL A 222 -15.53 1.32 -4.14
CA VAL A 222 -16.87 1.46 -4.74
C VAL A 222 -17.17 2.95 -4.99
N THR A 223 -17.56 3.30 -6.20
CA THR A 223 -17.78 4.67 -6.72
C THR A 223 -16.54 5.48 -7.08
N THR A 224 -15.33 4.93 -6.90
CA THR A 224 -14.07 5.63 -7.26
C THR A 224 -13.27 4.90 -8.35
N GLU A 225 -13.86 3.88 -8.97
CA GLU A 225 -13.24 3.03 -9.99
C GLU A 225 -12.72 3.86 -11.18
N ASN A 226 -13.43 4.93 -11.53
CA ASN A 226 -13.09 5.84 -12.63
C ASN A 226 -11.83 6.68 -12.38
N PHE A 227 -11.29 6.72 -11.16
CA PHE A 227 -10.02 7.42 -10.87
C PHE A 227 -8.78 6.65 -11.34
N TYR A 228 -8.95 5.39 -11.74
CA TYR A 228 -7.87 4.51 -12.15
C TYR A 228 -8.01 4.15 -13.63
N GLU A 229 -7.56 5.02 -14.53
CA GLU A 229 -7.71 4.89 -16.01
C GLU A 229 -7.23 3.54 -16.57
N LYS A 230 -6.27 2.89 -15.92
CA LYS A 230 -5.71 1.58 -16.33
C LYS A 230 -6.12 0.42 -15.41
N SER A 231 -7.16 0.58 -14.58
CA SER A 231 -7.66 -0.52 -13.78
C SER A 231 -8.70 -1.34 -14.57
N ASN A 232 -8.64 -2.65 -14.41
CA ASN A 232 -9.67 -3.56 -14.92
C ASN A 232 -10.71 -3.88 -13.82
N PHE A 233 -11.03 -2.88 -12.97
CA PHE A 233 -11.86 -3.07 -11.80
C PHE A 233 -13.18 -2.29 -11.97
N GLY A 234 -14.28 -2.99 -12.16
CA GLY A 234 -15.62 -2.45 -12.33
C GLY A 234 -16.55 -2.87 -11.20
N ARG A 235 -17.84 -2.54 -11.30
CA ARG A 235 -18.82 -2.78 -10.24
C ARG A 235 -18.91 -4.25 -9.82
N ASP A 236 -18.96 -5.19 -10.77
CA ASP A 236 -19.09 -6.63 -10.48
C ASP A 236 -17.78 -7.18 -9.87
N SER A 237 -16.66 -6.48 -10.05
CA SER A 237 -15.36 -6.88 -9.52
C SER A 237 -15.30 -6.82 -7.99
N HIS A 238 -16.12 -6.00 -7.34
CA HIS A 238 -16.16 -5.93 -5.88
C HIS A 238 -16.69 -7.23 -5.26
N GLU A 239 -17.80 -7.76 -5.75
CA GLU A 239 -18.37 -9.02 -5.27
C GLU A 239 -17.44 -10.20 -5.62
N GLU A 240 -16.85 -10.19 -6.81
CA GLU A 240 -15.89 -11.19 -7.26
C GLU A 240 -14.64 -11.22 -6.37
N LEU A 241 -14.15 -10.06 -5.91
CA LEU A 241 -13.00 -9.98 -5.00
C LEU A 241 -13.29 -10.68 -3.68
N PHE A 242 -14.45 -10.45 -3.07
CA PHE A 242 -14.82 -11.10 -1.80
C PHE A 242 -14.95 -12.62 -1.96
N ARG A 243 -15.60 -13.07 -3.05
CA ARG A 243 -15.70 -14.48 -3.39
C ARG A 243 -14.32 -15.10 -3.59
N PHE A 244 -13.45 -14.45 -4.37
CA PHE A 244 -12.08 -14.89 -4.62
C PHE A 244 -11.28 -15.03 -3.32
N VAL A 245 -11.35 -14.03 -2.44
CA VAL A 245 -10.66 -14.06 -1.13
C VAL A 245 -11.16 -15.23 -0.28
N TYR A 246 -12.46 -15.48 -0.29
CA TYR A 246 -13.04 -16.59 0.45
C TYR A 246 -12.58 -17.95 -0.11
N GLU A 247 -12.72 -18.17 -1.40
CA GLU A 247 -12.41 -19.45 -2.04
C GLU A 247 -10.90 -19.72 -2.10
N GLU A 248 -10.12 -18.77 -2.65
CA GLU A 248 -8.71 -18.95 -2.98
C GLU A 248 -7.76 -18.65 -1.82
N ILE A 249 -8.19 -17.93 -0.78
CA ILE A 249 -7.34 -17.64 0.38
C ILE A 249 -7.87 -18.34 1.62
N HIS A 250 -9.12 -18.09 2.01
CA HIS A 250 -9.65 -18.58 3.28
C HIS A 250 -9.89 -20.10 3.24
N VAL A 251 -10.65 -20.58 2.28
CA VAL A 251 -10.98 -22.03 2.17
C VAL A 251 -9.77 -22.84 1.73
N ARG A 252 -9.10 -22.43 0.65
CA ARG A 252 -7.97 -23.17 0.07
C ARG A 252 -6.85 -23.42 1.08
N PHE A 253 -6.56 -22.45 1.95
CA PHE A 253 -5.48 -22.58 2.96
C PHE A 253 -6.00 -22.83 4.39
N GLY A 254 -7.29 -23.10 4.57
CA GLY A 254 -7.85 -23.41 5.90
C GLY A 254 -7.62 -22.29 6.92
N GLY A 255 -7.63 -21.04 6.50
CA GLY A 255 -7.35 -19.87 7.34
C GLY A 255 -5.86 -19.67 7.70
N GLN A 256 -4.93 -20.48 7.20
CA GLN A 256 -3.49 -20.31 7.44
C GLN A 256 -2.85 -19.20 6.61
N CYS A 257 -3.46 -18.79 5.50
CA CYS A 257 -3.14 -17.56 4.78
C CYS A 257 -4.06 -16.44 5.27
N LYS A 258 -3.48 -15.35 5.74
CA LYS A 258 -4.24 -14.23 6.29
C LYS A 258 -4.48 -13.16 5.24
N VAL A 259 -5.58 -12.42 5.36
CA VAL A 259 -5.89 -11.33 4.46
C VAL A 259 -6.33 -10.08 5.22
N ILE A 260 -5.91 -8.93 4.73
CA ILE A 260 -6.41 -7.60 5.10
C ILE A 260 -6.89 -6.93 3.82
N ILE A 261 -8.14 -6.45 3.82
CA ILE A 261 -8.71 -5.67 2.72
C ILE A 261 -9.11 -4.32 3.27
N THR A 262 -8.80 -3.24 2.55
CA THR A 262 -9.26 -1.89 2.86
C THR A 262 -10.32 -1.44 1.84
N TYR A 263 -11.38 -0.77 2.33
CA TYR A 263 -12.47 -0.25 1.49
C TYR A 263 -13.09 1.02 2.09
N ASN A 264 -13.89 1.74 1.29
CA ASN A 264 -14.84 2.71 1.82
C ASN A 264 -16.03 1.98 2.48
N ASP A 265 -16.58 2.60 3.52
CA ASP A 265 -17.78 2.07 4.17
C ASP A 265 -19.01 2.23 3.27
N CYS A 266 -19.59 1.13 2.81
CA CYS A 266 -20.80 1.13 2.04
C CYS A 266 -21.61 -0.19 2.23
N PRO A 267 -22.91 -0.21 1.90
CA PRO A 267 -23.77 -1.37 2.10
C PRO A 267 -23.21 -2.64 1.45
N LEU A 268 -22.77 -2.56 0.19
CA LEU A 268 -22.22 -3.69 -0.56
C LEU A 268 -21.06 -4.35 0.18
N VAL A 269 -20.11 -3.56 0.64
CA VAL A 269 -18.91 -4.06 1.34
C VAL A 269 -19.29 -4.74 2.66
N ARG A 270 -20.24 -4.16 3.42
CA ARG A 270 -20.74 -4.74 4.66
C ARG A 270 -21.48 -6.07 4.43
N GLU A 271 -22.32 -6.13 3.40
CA GLU A 271 -23.05 -7.33 3.00
C GLU A 271 -22.12 -8.45 2.58
N GLN A 272 -21.13 -8.15 1.75
CA GLN A 272 -20.14 -9.13 1.30
C GLN A 272 -19.27 -9.65 2.46
N ALA A 273 -18.79 -8.77 3.33
CA ALA A 273 -18.02 -9.19 4.50
C ALA A 273 -18.84 -10.11 5.42
N ALA A 274 -20.11 -9.78 5.65
CA ALA A 274 -21.03 -10.59 6.45
C ALA A 274 -21.35 -11.94 5.79
N MET A 275 -21.56 -11.96 4.47
CA MET A 275 -21.86 -13.17 3.69
C MET A 275 -20.76 -14.23 3.83
N TYR A 276 -19.49 -13.81 3.76
CA TYR A 276 -18.34 -14.71 3.87
C TYR A 276 -17.78 -14.86 5.29
N GLY A 277 -18.44 -14.27 6.30
CA GLY A 277 -18.04 -14.39 7.70
C GLY A 277 -16.71 -13.70 8.05
N PHE A 278 -16.31 -12.69 7.29
CA PHE A 278 -15.13 -11.90 7.57
C PHE A 278 -15.38 -10.93 8.72
N TYR A 279 -14.32 -10.59 9.44
CA TYR A 279 -14.34 -9.53 10.45
C TYR A 279 -14.27 -8.18 9.75
N LEU A 280 -15.05 -7.20 10.24
CA LEU A 280 -15.10 -5.85 9.73
C LEU A 280 -14.86 -4.85 10.85
N TYR A 281 -13.87 -3.97 10.65
CA TYR A 281 -13.50 -2.90 11.58
C TYR A 281 -13.64 -1.56 10.86
N THR A 282 -14.06 -0.52 11.59
CA THR A 282 -14.21 0.83 11.05
C THR A 282 -13.13 1.74 11.60
N GLN A 283 -12.55 2.57 10.72
CA GLN A 283 -11.57 3.59 11.08
C GLN A 283 -12.00 4.94 10.49
N ASP A 284 -12.30 5.88 11.38
CA ASP A 284 -12.64 7.24 10.95
C ASP A 284 -11.36 8.03 10.65
N ARG A 285 -11.37 8.74 9.54
CA ARG A 285 -10.31 9.69 9.17
C ARG A 285 -10.90 11.00 8.66
N LEU A 286 -10.17 12.09 8.86
CA LEU A 286 -10.52 13.38 8.27
C LEU A 286 -10.27 13.35 6.76
N HIS A 287 -11.26 13.76 6.00
CA HIS A 287 -11.18 13.86 4.55
C HIS A 287 -10.33 15.08 4.16
N ASN A 288 -9.13 14.86 3.62
CA ASN A 288 -8.22 15.94 3.22
C ASN A 288 -8.51 16.51 1.82
N MET A 289 -9.45 15.93 1.08
CA MET A 289 -9.78 16.35 -0.29
C MET A 289 -11.24 16.76 -0.41
N ALA A 290 -11.48 18.04 -0.64
CA ALA A 290 -12.78 18.62 -0.95
C ALA A 290 -13.19 18.33 -2.41
N GLN A 291 -13.39 17.07 -2.78
CA GLN A 291 -13.83 16.77 -4.16
C GLN A 291 -15.35 16.59 -4.30
N HIS A 292 -16.06 16.20 -3.26
CA HIS A 292 -17.54 16.07 -3.26
C HIS A 292 -18.16 16.19 -1.85
N GLY A 293 -17.65 17.04 -0.98
CA GLY A 293 -18.21 17.24 0.36
C GLY A 293 -17.59 18.45 1.07
N ASP A 294 -18.16 18.81 2.20
CA ASP A 294 -17.64 19.88 3.05
C ASP A 294 -16.22 19.54 3.53
N PRO A 295 -15.28 20.51 3.49
CA PRO A 295 -13.95 20.33 4.05
C PRO A 295 -14.06 19.95 5.54
N GLY A 296 -13.50 18.80 5.91
CA GLY A 296 -13.57 18.28 7.28
C GLY A 296 -14.63 17.20 7.50
N ALA A 297 -15.34 16.76 6.47
CA ALA A 297 -16.20 15.58 6.56
C ALA A 297 -15.38 14.35 6.96
N LEU A 298 -15.92 13.55 7.89
CA LEU A 298 -15.33 12.27 8.25
C LEU A 298 -15.54 11.28 7.12
N PHE A 299 -14.47 10.64 6.70
CA PHE A 299 -14.51 9.53 5.79
C PHE A 299 -14.23 8.25 6.57
N THR A 300 -15.22 7.37 6.62
CA THR A 300 -15.06 6.09 7.31
C THR A 300 -14.46 5.06 6.34
N GLU A 301 -13.29 4.58 6.68
CA GLU A 301 -12.64 3.47 6.01
C GLU A 301 -12.94 2.17 6.75
N VAL A 302 -13.23 1.11 6.04
CA VAL A 302 -13.42 -0.21 6.63
C VAL A 302 -12.23 -1.11 6.34
N ILE A 303 -11.88 -1.90 7.33
CA ILE A 303 -10.82 -2.89 7.26
C ILE A 303 -11.45 -4.26 7.49
N ILE A 304 -11.24 -5.15 6.54
CA ILE A 304 -11.84 -6.48 6.52
C ILE A 304 -10.75 -7.52 6.61
N THR A 305 -10.92 -8.52 7.47
CA THR A 305 -9.94 -9.59 7.70
C THR A 305 -10.61 -10.95 7.79
N ASN A 306 -9.88 -12.01 7.44
CA ASN A 306 -10.33 -13.40 7.67
C ASN A 306 -9.91 -13.97 9.04
N TYR A 307 -9.49 -13.11 9.97
CA TYR A 307 -9.07 -13.44 11.33
C TYR A 307 -9.48 -12.32 12.30
N ASP A 308 -9.48 -12.59 13.60
CA ASP A 308 -9.74 -11.55 14.61
C ASP A 308 -8.52 -10.63 14.78
N ALA A 309 -8.62 -9.41 14.25
CA ALA A 309 -7.54 -8.42 14.29
C ALA A 309 -7.33 -7.85 15.70
N LEU A 310 -8.37 -7.78 16.54
CA LEU A 310 -8.26 -7.31 17.92
C LEU A 310 -7.49 -8.30 18.78
N GLU A 311 -7.65 -9.59 18.53
CA GLU A 311 -6.85 -10.63 19.20
C GLU A 311 -5.37 -10.46 18.87
N VAL A 312 -5.02 -10.21 17.58
CA VAL A 312 -3.63 -9.95 17.17
C VAL A 312 -3.06 -8.70 17.84
N MET A 313 -3.81 -7.61 17.92
CA MET A 313 -3.39 -6.39 18.62
C MET A 313 -3.13 -6.64 20.10
N ASN A 314 -4.03 -7.36 20.78
CA ASN A 314 -3.90 -7.69 22.19
C ASN A 314 -2.66 -8.56 22.46
N GLN A 315 -2.41 -9.56 21.62
CA GLN A 315 -1.21 -10.38 21.71
C GLN A 315 0.07 -9.57 21.55
N LYS A 316 0.14 -8.66 20.58
CA LYS A 316 1.29 -7.76 20.38
C LYS A 316 1.49 -6.82 21.58
N ALA A 317 0.42 -6.23 22.08
CA ALA A 317 0.48 -5.36 23.25
C ALA A 317 1.02 -6.11 24.48
N PHE A 318 0.57 -7.33 24.72
CA PHE A 318 1.04 -8.18 25.79
C PHE A 318 2.54 -8.53 25.66
N LEU A 319 3.01 -8.86 24.44
CA LEU A 319 4.42 -9.14 24.20
C LEU A 319 5.29 -7.91 24.44
N ARG A 320 4.89 -6.73 23.95
CA ARG A 320 5.60 -5.47 24.19
C ARG A 320 5.70 -5.13 25.69
N SER A 321 4.64 -5.35 26.46
CA SER A 321 4.68 -5.11 27.91
C SER A 321 5.70 -6.01 28.62
N ARG A 322 5.77 -7.29 28.26
CA ARG A 322 6.74 -8.23 28.82
C ARG A 322 8.19 -7.89 28.48
N GLU A 323 8.44 -7.43 27.24
CA GLU A 323 9.79 -6.97 26.83
C GLU A 323 10.21 -5.72 27.66
N MET A 324 9.30 -4.78 27.88
CA MET A 324 9.57 -3.61 28.71
C MET A 324 9.84 -3.99 30.16
N ASP A 325 9.08 -4.94 30.73
CA ASP A 325 9.30 -5.46 32.10
C ASP A 325 10.68 -6.13 32.23
N GLN A 326 11.09 -6.91 31.22
CA GLN A 326 12.43 -7.52 31.20
C GLN A 326 13.55 -6.49 31.11
N LEU A 327 13.39 -5.44 30.30
CA LEU A 327 14.38 -4.35 30.19
C LEU A 327 14.47 -3.55 31.50
N SER A 328 13.36 -3.36 32.22
CA SER A 328 13.35 -2.68 33.52
C SER A 328 14.01 -3.47 34.65
N LEU A 329 14.09 -4.80 34.51
CA LEU A 329 14.79 -5.68 35.47
C LEU A 329 16.32 -5.63 35.34
N PHE A 330 16.84 -5.07 34.23
CA PHE A 330 18.27 -4.82 34.04
C PHE A 330 18.48 -3.30 33.85
N PRO A 331 18.38 -2.47 34.93
CA PRO A 331 18.79 -1.07 34.82
C PRO A 331 20.25 -1.06 34.38
N GLU A 332 20.57 -0.25 33.34
CA GLU A 332 21.93 -0.08 32.86
C GLU A 332 22.86 0.10 34.05
N GLY A 333 23.58 -0.97 34.38
CA GLY A 333 24.53 -0.97 35.47
C GLY A 333 25.63 0.00 35.13
N GLY A 334 25.76 1.02 35.96
CA GLY A 334 26.89 1.93 35.89
C GLY A 334 28.20 1.13 35.89
N PHE A 335 28.93 1.22 34.82
CA PHE A 335 30.36 0.92 34.83
C PHE A 335 31.06 2.06 35.55
N CYS A 336 31.57 1.76 36.74
CA CYS A 336 32.59 2.56 37.43
C CYS A 336 33.87 2.61 36.61
#